data_c7d7e720d7222835e5e255f6afc5ef31
#
_entry.id   c7d7e720d7222835e5e255f6afc5ef31
#
_cell.length_a   1.000
_cell.length_b   1.000
_cell.length_c   1.000
_cell.angle_alpha   90.00
_cell.angle_beta   90.00
_cell.angle_gamma   90.00
#
_symmetry.space_group_name_H-M   'P 1'
#
loop_
_entity.id
_entity.type
_entity.pdbx_description
1 polymer ?
#
loop_
_entity_poly.entity_id
_entity_poly.type
_entity_poly.pdbx_seq_one_letter_code
_entity_poly.pdbx_strand_id
1 'polypeptide(L)'
;MDVIDFRHKTLSRMVRFTAALDRLLKSLPPSLAKNRLQDQLGRSGSSVGANYAESGAAESAKDFIHKLSIALKEAEETDFWLSCLCVEHPEVAEAESLHRENHEFVKILQKSISTAKRNLR
;
A
#
# COMPACT_ATOMS: atom_id res chain seq x y z
N MET A 1 -17.65 8.22 -12.11
CA MET A 1 -17.00 6.90 -11.98
C MET A 1 -17.76 6.07 -10.95
N ASP A 2 -18.18 4.88 -11.29
CA ASP A 2 -18.86 4.05 -10.32
C ASP A 2 -17.86 3.32 -9.39
N VAL A 3 -18.42 2.62 -8.38
CA VAL A 3 -17.61 1.96 -7.35
C VAL A 3 -16.71 0.86 -7.96
N ILE A 4 -17.22 0.12 -8.94
CA ILE A 4 -16.48 -0.97 -9.58
C ILE A 4 -15.28 -0.42 -10.35
N ASP A 5 -15.48 0.64 -11.13
CA ASP A 5 -14.40 1.30 -11.86
C ASP A 5 -13.35 1.87 -10.91
N PHE A 6 -13.80 2.49 -9.82
CA PHE A 6 -12.88 3.03 -8.81
C PHE A 6 -12.02 1.92 -8.21
N ARG A 7 -12.65 0.79 -7.85
CA ARG A 7 -11.90 -0.35 -7.29
C ARG A 7 -10.89 -0.91 -8.29
N HIS A 8 -11.28 -1.07 -9.55
CA HIS A 8 -10.37 -1.58 -10.57
C HIS A 8 -9.19 -0.65 -10.79
N LYS A 9 -9.42 0.66 -10.84
CA LYS A 9 -8.36 1.64 -11.02
C LYS A 9 -7.43 1.67 -9.81
N THR A 10 -7.99 1.62 -8.60
CA THR A 10 -7.21 1.61 -7.37
C THR A 10 -6.35 0.36 -7.29
N LEU A 11 -6.93 -0.81 -7.56
CA LEU A 11 -6.19 -2.06 -7.53
C LEU A 11 -5.07 -2.06 -8.58
N SER A 12 -5.34 -1.55 -9.77
CA SER A 12 -4.33 -1.43 -10.83
C SER A 12 -3.17 -0.53 -10.39
N ARG A 13 -3.46 0.58 -9.71
CA ARG A 13 -2.42 1.45 -9.14
C ARG A 13 -1.58 0.70 -8.11
N MET A 14 -2.22 -0.11 -7.26
CA MET A 14 -1.51 -0.89 -6.23
C MET A 14 -0.63 -1.98 -6.85
N VAL A 15 -1.09 -2.60 -7.93
CA VAL A 15 -0.29 -3.59 -8.68
C VAL A 15 0.96 -2.91 -9.25
N ARG A 16 0.79 -1.77 -9.92
CA ARG A 16 1.93 -1.02 -10.50
C ARG A 16 2.88 -0.54 -9.41
N PHE A 17 2.34 -0.08 -8.29
CA PHE A 17 3.14 0.35 -7.14
C PHE A 17 3.99 -0.81 -6.62
N THR A 18 3.40 -1.98 -6.42
CA THR A 18 4.10 -3.16 -5.92
C THR A 18 5.25 -3.56 -6.85
N ALA A 19 4.99 -3.58 -8.16
CA ALA A 19 6.01 -3.92 -9.15
C ALA A 19 7.15 -2.88 -9.16
N ALA A 20 6.82 -1.59 -9.11
CA ALA A 20 7.82 -0.53 -9.09
C ALA A 20 8.66 -0.57 -7.82
N LEU A 21 8.03 -0.83 -6.68
CA LEU A 21 8.72 -0.97 -5.40
C LEU A 21 9.69 -2.13 -5.43
N ASP A 22 9.27 -3.28 -5.95
CA ASP A 22 10.12 -4.47 -6.07
C ASP A 22 11.37 -4.17 -6.91
N ARG A 23 11.19 -3.51 -8.05
CA ARG A 23 12.33 -3.12 -8.91
C ARG A 23 13.26 -2.16 -8.20
N LEU A 24 12.70 -1.18 -7.49
CA LEU A 24 13.52 -0.21 -6.76
C LEU A 24 14.35 -0.90 -5.69
N LEU A 25 13.75 -1.75 -4.89
CA LEU A 25 14.45 -2.44 -3.80
C LEU A 25 15.58 -3.31 -4.31
N LYS A 26 15.38 -3.98 -5.46
CA LYS A 26 16.41 -4.79 -6.08
C LYS A 26 17.60 -3.97 -6.60
N SER A 27 17.37 -2.70 -6.93
CA SER A 27 18.40 -1.81 -7.47
C SER A 27 19.27 -1.15 -6.40
N LEU A 28 18.89 -1.23 -5.13
CA LEU A 28 19.65 -0.60 -4.05
C LEU A 28 20.98 -1.30 -3.81
N PRO A 29 22.05 -0.55 -3.40
CA PRO A 29 23.34 -1.16 -3.10
C PRO A 29 23.22 -2.18 -1.96
N PRO A 30 23.96 -3.31 -2.03
CA PRO A 30 23.94 -4.32 -0.97
C PRO A 30 24.42 -3.75 0.37
N SER A 31 23.69 -4.03 1.45
CA SER A 31 24.03 -3.64 2.81
C SER A 31 23.07 -4.31 3.77
N LEU A 32 23.36 -4.27 5.09
CA LEU A 32 22.41 -4.75 6.10
C LEU A 32 21.15 -3.89 6.10
N ALA A 33 21.31 -2.59 5.92
CA ALA A 33 20.17 -1.67 5.84
C ALA A 33 19.28 -1.99 4.63
N LYS A 34 19.90 -2.30 3.47
CA LYS A 34 19.16 -2.71 2.29
C LYS A 34 18.34 -3.98 2.56
N ASN A 35 18.97 -4.99 3.19
CA ASN A 35 18.28 -6.25 3.46
C ASN A 35 17.08 -6.04 4.36
N ARG A 36 17.20 -5.22 5.41
CA ARG A 36 16.09 -4.90 6.29
C ARG A 36 14.99 -4.14 5.57
N LEU A 37 15.36 -3.11 4.81
CA LEU A 37 14.40 -2.34 4.02
C LEU A 37 13.71 -3.21 2.98
N GLN A 38 14.49 -4.06 2.29
CA GLN A 38 13.93 -4.96 1.29
C GLN A 38 12.88 -5.90 1.89
N ASP A 39 13.19 -6.50 3.05
CA ASP A 39 12.27 -7.43 3.71
C ASP A 39 11.02 -6.74 4.24
N GLN A 40 11.18 -5.67 5.00
CA GLN A 40 10.06 -5.00 5.65
C GLN A 40 9.21 -4.19 4.67
N LEU A 41 9.85 -3.44 3.81
CA LEU A 41 9.15 -2.62 2.83
C LEU A 41 8.50 -3.47 1.73
N GLY A 42 9.22 -4.48 1.24
CA GLY A 42 8.68 -5.40 0.26
C GLY A 42 7.46 -6.16 0.79
N ARG A 43 7.53 -6.64 2.03
CA ARG A 43 6.42 -7.33 2.68
C ARG A 43 5.21 -6.42 2.86
N SER A 44 5.39 -5.28 3.52
CA SER A 44 4.27 -4.38 3.78
C SER A 44 3.72 -3.76 2.50
N GLY A 45 4.60 -3.35 1.59
CA GLY A 45 4.18 -2.72 0.34
C GLY A 45 3.36 -3.63 -0.55
N SER A 46 3.71 -4.93 -0.62
CA SER A 46 2.93 -5.89 -1.40
C SER A 46 1.62 -6.28 -0.71
N SER A 47 1.57 -6.18 0.62
CA SER A 47 0.39 -6.55 1.39
C SER A 47 -0.75 -5.54 1.26
N VAL A 48 -0.47 -4.29 0.89
CA VAL A 48 -1.51 -3.28 0.69
C VAL A 48 -2.47 -3.73 -0.41
N GLY A 49 -1.94 -3.98 -1.60
CA GLY A 49 -2.75 -4.40 -2.75
C GLY A 49 -3.36 -5.78 -2.55
N ALA A 50 -2.63 -6.71 -1.94
CA ALA A 50 -3.12 -8.06 -1.70
C ALA A 50 -4.37 -8.05 -0.80
N ASN A 51 -4.35 -7.29 0.29
CA ASN A 51 -5.51 -7.19 1.18
C ASN A 51 -6.65 -6.40 0.55
N TYR A 52 -6.34 -5.39 -0.23
CA TYR A 52 -7.36 -4.65 -0.97
C TYR A 52 -8.07 -5.58 -1.96
N ALA A 53 -7.32 -6.39 -2.70
CA ALA A 53 -7.88 -7.38 -3.61
C ALA A 53 -8.80 -8.37 -2.88
N GLU A 54 -8.34 -8.88 -1.73
CA GLU A 54 -9.13 -9.80 -0.91
C GLU A 54 -10.43 -9.18 -0.40
N SER A 55 -10.45 -7.88 -0.16
CA SER A 55 -11.67 -7.21 0.28
C SER A 55 -12.80 -7.33 -0.74
N GLY A 56 -12.47 -7.46 -2.02
CA GLY A 56 -13.47 -7.66 -3.07
C GLY A 56 -14.17 -9.01 -3.02
N ALA A 57 -13.60 -9.99 -2.30
CA ALA A 57 -14.18 -11.32 -2.11
C ALA A 57 -14.69 -11.53 -0.67
N ALA A 58 -14.89 -10.44 0.08
CA ALA A 58 -15.31 -10.52 1.47
C ALA A 58 -16.67 -11.20 1.61
N GLU A 59 -16.84 -11.98 2.68
CA GLU A 59 -18.06 -12.76 2.94
C GLU A 59 -19.18 -11.95 3.60
N SER A 60 -18.83 -10.78 4.14
CA SER A 60 -19.77 -9.91 4.85
C SER A 60 -19.26 -8.48 4.86
N ALA A 61 -20.15 -7.54 5.25
CA ALA A 61 -19.74 -6.14 5.42
C ALA A 61 -18.64 -6.00 6.49
N LYS A 62 -18.74 -6.78 7.57
CA LYS A 62 -17.70 -6.77 8.61
C LYS A 62 -16.38 -7.31 8.11
N ASP A 63 -16.40 -8.37 7.33
CA ASP A 63 -15.19 -8.94 6.73
C ASP A 63 -14.58 -7.97 5.74
N PHE A 64 -15.40 -7.28 4.95
CA PHE A 64 -14.93 -6.24 4.03
C PHE A 64 -14.17 -5.14 4.78
N ILE A 65 -14.75 -4.61 5.85
CA ILE A 65 -14.12 -3.58 6.67
C ILE A 65 -12.82 -4.11 7.30
N HIS A 66 -12.83 -5.36 7.76
CA HIS A 66 -11.65 -5.98 8.34
C HIS A 66 -10.50 -6.06 7.33
N LYS A 67 -10.80 -6.51 6.11
CA LYS A 67 -9.79 -6.60 5.04
C LYS A 67 -9.23 -5.23 4.67
N LEU A 68 -10.09 -4.23 4.56
CA LEU A 68 -9.65 -2.85 4.30
C LEU A 68 -8.79 -2.33 5.45
N SER A 69 -9.12 -2.68 6.68
CA SER A 69 -8.38 -2.23 7.86
C SER A 69 -6.97 -2.83 7.89
N ILE A 70 -6.83 -4.10 7.48
CA ILE A 70 -5.52 -4.73 7.34
C ILE A 70 -4.71 -4.02 6.24
N ALA A 71 -5.34 -3.73 5.10
CA ALA A 71 -4.68 -3.00 4.01
C ALA A 71 -4.19 -1.63 4.48
N LEU A 72 -5.01 -0.91 5.25
CA LEU A 72 -4.64 0.40 5.80
C LEU A 72 -3.45 0.28 6.74
N LYS A 73 -3.46 -0.68 7.63
CA LYS A 73 -2.35 -0.93 8.56
C LYS A 73 -1.05 -1.18 7.79
N GLU A 74 -1.13 -1.99 6.74
CA GLU A 74 0.04 -2.28 5.91
C GLU A 74 0.50 -1.04 5.13
N ALA A 75 -0.43 -0.21 4.67
CA ALA A 75 -0.08 1.03 3.98
C ALA A 75 0.61 2.02 4.94
N GLU A 76 0.15 2.10 6.18
CA GLU A 76 0.78 2.95 7.18
C GLU A 76 2.19 2.46 7.53
N GLU A 77 2.39 1.16 7.64
CA GLU A 77 3.73 0.59 7.84
C GLU A 77 4.62 0.87 6.64
N THR A 78 4.08 0.72 5.43
CA THR A 78 4.79 1.03 4.19
C THR A 78 5.23 2.50 4.16
N ASP A 79 4.36 3.39 4.62
CA ASP A 79 4.68 4.82 4.70
C ASP A 79 5.89 5.07 5.60
N PHE A 80 5.94 4.38 6.73
CA PHE A 80 7.08 4.47 7.65
C PHE A 80 8.38 4.02 6.97
N TRP A 81 8.37 2.85 6.33
CA TRP A 81 9.58 2.33 5.70
C TRP A 81 10.01 3.15 4.49
N LEU A 82 9.06 3.70 3.74
CA LEU A 82 9.39 4.62 2.63
C LEU A 82 10.01 5.91 3.15
N SER A 83 9.54 6.41 4.30
CA SER A 83 10.17 7.56 4.94
C SER A 83 11.63 7.27 5.29
N CYS A 84 11.89 6.08 5.84
CA CYS A 84 13.26 5.65 6.14
C CYS A 84 14.11 5.60 4.87
N LEU A 85 13.56 5.03 3.80
CA LEU A 85 14.27 4.93 2.53
C LEU A 85 14.62 6.30 1.97
N CYS A 86 13.69 7.25 2.02
CA CYS A 86 13.92 8.61 1.53
C CYS A 86 15.03 9.32 2.32
N VAL A 87 15.11 9.07 3.63
CA VAL A 87 16.16 9.65 4.47
C VAL A 87 17.51 9.00 4.20
N GLU A 88 17.54 7.67 4.10
CA GLU A 88 18.80 6.93 3.87
C GLU A 88 19.35 7.10 2.46
N HIS A 89 18.47 7.27 1.46
CA HIS A 89 18.82 7.36 0.04
C HIS A 89 18.13 8.55 -0.64
N PRO A 90 18.49 9.79 -0.22
CA PRO A 90 17.83 10.98 -0.78
C PRO A 90 18.10 11.17 -2.28
N GLU A 91 19.13 10.51 -2.81
CA GLU A 91 19.47 10.52 -4.24
C GLU A 91 18.52 9.69 -5.09
N VAL A 92 17.68 8.84 -4.48
CA VAL A 92 16.75 7.96 -5.20
C VAL A 92 15.41 8.66 -5.36
N ALA A 93 15.22 9.35 -6.48
CA ALA A 93 14.00 10.12 -6.74
C ALA A 93 12.73 9.26 -6.73
N GLU A 94 12.83 7.99 -7.16
CA GLU A 94 11.69 7.08 -7.21
C GLU A 94 11.14 6.78 -5.82
N ALA A 95 11.98 6.80 -4.78
CA ALA A 95 11.52 6.55 -3.41
C ALA A 95 10.48 7.58 -2.98
N GLU A 96 10.72 8.85 -3.30
CA GLU A 96 9.78 9.92 -2.98
C GLU A 96 8.48 9.79 -3.76
N SER A 97 8.59 9.42 -5.04
CA SER A 97 7.42 9.20 -5.90
C SER A 97 6.54 8.08 -5.35
N LEU A 98 7.14 6.97 -4.96
CA LEU A 98 6.41 5.85 -4.36
C LEU A 98 5.81 6.24 -3.01
N HIS A 99 6.52 7.06 -2.22
CA HIS A 99 6.02 7.54 -0.95
C HIS A 99 4.73 8.36 -1.14
N ARG A 100 4.70 9.24 -2.13
CA ARG A 100 3.51 10.02 -2.47
C ARG A 100 2.35 9.12 -2.90
N GLU A 101 2.63 8.13 -3.72
CA GLU A 101 1.58 7.21 -4.19
C GLU A 101 1.00 6.39 -3.02
N ASN A 102 1.87 5.88 -2.14
CA ASN A 102 1.42 5.14 -0.96
C ASN A 102 0.57 6.02 -0.04
N HIS A 103 0.93 7.29 0.08
CA HIS A 103 0.16 8.22 0.89
C HIS A 103 -1.27 8.39 0.34
N GLU A 104 -1.42 8.36 -0.98
CA GLU A 104 -2.74 8.35 -1.60
C GLU A 104 -3.51 7.07 -1.27
N PHE A 105 -2.85 5.93 -1.21
CA PHE A 105 -3.48 4.68 -0.80
C PHE A 105 -4.00 4.76 0.63
N VAL A 106 -3.25 5.36 1.54
CA VAL A 106 -3.69 5.57 2.92
C VAL A 106 -5.00 6.35 2.95
N LYS A 107 -5.07 7.45 2.20
CA LYS A 107 -6.28 8.28 2.12
C LYS A 107 -7.46 7.52 1.55
N ILE A 108 -7.24 6.77 0.47
CA ILE A 108 -8.29 5.97 -0.17
C ILE A 108 -8.85 4.95 0.80
N LEU A 109 -7.96 4.25 1.52
CA LEU A 109 -8.37 3.22 2.47
C LEU A 109 -9.12 3.80 3.66
N GLN A 110 -8.65 4.93 4.21
CA GLN A 110 -9.34 5.61 5.29
C GLN A 110 -10.76 6.00 4.89
N LYS A 111 -10.93 6.56 3.70
CA LYS A 111 -12.23 6.97 3.20
C LYS A 111 -13.13 5.77 2.94
N SER A 112 -12.59 4.72 2.35
CA SER A 112 -13.35 3.50 2.05
C SER A 112 -13.87 2.85 3.33
N ILE A 113 -13.04 2.78 4.37
CA ILE A 113 -13.43 2.23 5.67
C ILE A 113 -14.52 3.09 6.32
N SER A 114 -14.34 4.41 6.30
CA SER A 114 -15.32 5.34 6.87
C SER A 114 -16.68 5.19 6.20
N THR A 115 -16.70 5.12 4.87
CA THR A 115 -17.92 4.93 4.09
C THR A 115 -18.58 3.59 4.42
N ALA A 116 -17.81 2.51 4.47
CA ALA A 116 -18.31 1.18 4.77
C ALA A 116 -18.92 1.11 6.18
N LYS A 117 -18.30 1.74 7.15
CA LYS A 117 -18.81 1.79 8.52
C LYS A 117 -20.14 2.54 8.61
N ARG A 118 -20.28 3.65 7.87
CA ARG A 118 -21.55 4.38 7.82
C ARG A 118 -22.66 3.51 7.26
N ASN A 119 -22.36 2.70 6.26
CA ASN A 119 -23.35 1.85 5.59
C ASN A 119 -23.78 0.66 6.46
N LEU A 120 -23.04 0.38 7.55
CA LEU A 120 -23.46 -0.66 8.51
C LEU A 120 -24.58 -0.23 9.43
N ARG A 121 -24.84 1.06 9.56
CA ARG A 121 -25.83 1.63 10.49
C ARG A 121 -27.24 1.60 9.96
#